data_c87681932276a7a025b067962d6ad72c
#
_entry.id   c87681932276a7a025b067962d6ad72c
#
_cell.length_a   1.000
_cell.length_b   1.000
_cell.length_c   1.000
_cell.angle_alpha   90.00
_cell.angle_beta   90.00
_cell.angle_gamma   90.00
#
_symmetry.space_group_name_H-M   'P 1'
#
loop_
_entity.id
_entity.type
_entity.pdbx_description
1 polymer ?
#
loop_
_entity_poly.entity_id
_entity_poly.type
_entity_poly.pdbx_seq_one_letter_code
_entity_poly.pdbx_strand_id
1 'polypeptide(L)'
;MWCLLDKNTYFCSMLQFENQKIKQIVRKAFPVVTLVVMLYSCASIGRPDGGPYDETPPRFIGSTPAAGALNNQRTKVSLLFDEFIKLEKATEKVVVSPPQVQQPEIKASGKRIQVNLLDSLKANTTYTIDFSDAIVDNNEGNPLGNFTFTFSTGTQIDTMEVSGTVLDASNLEPIKGILVGLHSNLNDSAFTKLPFDRVARTDSRGRFSIRGVAPGKYRIYGLMDADQTFTFNQKSEVIAFNDSLIIPRMEERIRMDTAWVDSLTYDTIVERKYMHYLPDDLILRAFKEFNYSQYLIKSERLVPQKFTFYFAGQADTLPTLKGLNFDERDAFVIEKNPRNDTIHYWLKDSLLFKQDTLAISLTYLYTDTLNQLVSPVSYTHLRAHETSQDL
;
A
#
# COMPACT_ATOMS: atom_id res chain seq x y z
N MET A 1 -58.34 97.95 -36.97
CA MET A 1 -59.28 97.09 -37.65
C MET A 1 -58.69 95.65 -37.63
N TRP A 2 -59.18 94.89 -36.72
CA TRP A 2 -59.35 93.43 -36.61
C TRP A 2 -58.13 92.53 -36.89
N CYS A 3 -57.45 92.15 -35.89
CA CYS A 3 -57.51 90.91 -35.07
C CYS A 3 -57.65 89.66 -35.95
N LEU A 4 -56.53 89.07 -36.30
CA LEU A 4 -56.33 87.67 -36.68
C LEU A 4 -54.91 87.23 -36.30
N LEU A 5 -54.66 87.32 -35.04
CA LEU A 5 -53.41 86.76 -34.43
C LEU A 5 -53.82 86.12 -33.16
N ASP A 6 -54.22 84.80 -33.17
CA ASP A 6 -54.20 84.12 -31.90
C ASP A 6 -54.34 82.58 -31.92
N LYS A 7 -54.22 81.90 -33.03
CA LYS A 7 -54.20 80.46 -33.05
C LYS A 7 -52.82 79.85 -33.18
N ASN A 8 -51.85 80.53 -33.76
CA ASN A 8 -50.49 79.96 -33.94
C ASN A 8 -49.57 80.10 -32.73
N THR A 9 -49.81 81.06 -31.86
CA THR A 9 -49.01 81.25 -30.63
C THR A 9 -49.32 80.24 -29.57
N TYR A 10 -50.57 79.79 -29.44
CA TYR A 10 -50.93 78.72 -28.48
C TYR A 10 -50.44 77.38 -28.92
N PHE A 11 -50.40 77.08 -30.20
CA PHE A 11 -49.90 75.82 -30.73
C PHE A 11 -48.39 75.72 -30.56
N CYS A 12 -47.66 76.79 -30.76
CA CYS A 12 -46.20 76.81 -30.55
C CYS A 12 -45.80 76.75 -29.12
N SER A 13 -46.56 77.33 -28.18
CA SER A 13 -46.30 77.23 -26.73
C SER A 13 -46.64 75.83 -26.17
N MET A 14 -47.71 75.21 -26.73
CA MET A 14 -48.04 73.83 -26.33
C MET A 14 -46.96 72.82 -26.82
N LEU A 15 -46.46 72.93 -27.97
CA LEU A 15 -45.36 72.09 -28.50
C LEU A 15 -44.02 72.32 -27.76
N GLN A 16 -43.78 73.57 -27.34
CA GLN A 16 -42.59 73.81 -26.46
C GLN A 16 -42.76 73.30 -25.08
N PHE A 17 -43.95 73.28 -24.50
CA PHE A 17 -44.23 72.75 -23.18
C PHE A 17 -44.18 71.22 -23.19
N GLU A 18 -44.68 70.55 -24.22
CA GLU A 18 -44.55 69.08 -24.37
C GLU A 18 -43.09 68.68 -24.55
N ASN A 19 -42.31 69.36 -25.38
CA ASN A 19 -40.90 69.12 -25.59
C ASN A 19 -40.07 69.31 -24.29
N GLN A 20 -40.46 70.27 -23.44
CA GLN A 20 -39.78 70.43 -22.13
C GLN A 20 -40.14 69.30 -21.13
N LYS A 21 -41.37 68.85 -21.10
CA LYS A 21 -41.78 67.69 -20.27
C LYS A 21 -41.11 66.39 -20.74
N ILE A 22 -41.08 66.18 -22.04
CA ILE A 22 -40.38 65.01 -22.66
C ILE A 22 -38.90 65.08 -22.34
N LYS A 23 -38.24 66.23 -22.46
CA LYS A 23 -36.83 66.42 -22.11
C LYS A 23 -36.55 66.15 -20.59
N GLN A 24 -37.47 66.54 -19.72
CA GLN A 24 -37.35 66.27 -18.27
C GLN A 24 -37.56 64.78 -17.96
N ILE A 25 -38.50 64.11 -18.63
CA ILE A 25 -38.75 62.68 -18.46
C ILE A 25 -37.55 61.88 -18.95
N VAL A 26 -37.03 62.20 -20.16
CA VAL A 26 -35.83 61.55 -20.71
C VAL A 26 -34.63 61.81 -19.83
N ARG A 27 -34.45 63.02 -19.28
CA ARG A 27 -33.32 63.33 -18.41
C ARG A 27 -33.39 62.60 -17.06
N LYS A 28 -34.58 62.27 -16.55
CA LYS A 28 -34.80 61.47 -15.33
C LYS A 28 -34.78 59.96 -15.59
N ALA A 29 -35.26 59.53 -16.78
CA ALA A 29 -35.28 58.13 -17.16
C ALA A 29 -33.92 57.62 -17.61
N PHE A 30 -33.07 58.46 -18.24
CA PHE A 30 -31.77 58.13 -18.76
C PHE A 30 -30.84 57.48 -17.67
N PRO A 31 -30.66 58.10 -16.47
CA PRO A 31 -29.81 57.48 -15.46
C PRO A 31 -30.36 56.13 -14.92
N VAL A 32 -31.71 56.00 -14.88
CA VAL A 32 -32.36 54.77 -14.46
C VAL A 32 -32.17 53.65 -15.47
N VAL A 33 -32.35 53.98 -16.78
CA VAL A 33 -32.10 53.02 -17.86
C VAL A 33 -30.62 52.62 -17.92
N THR A 34 -29.71 53.59 -17.70
CA THR A 34 -28.27 53.30 -17.67
C THR A 34 -27.91 52.41 -16.47
N LEU A 35 -28.52 52.64 -15.31
CA LEU A 35 -28.35 51.82 -14.12
C LEU A 35 -28.88 50.39 -14.33
N VAL A 36 -30.06 50.27 -14.96
CA VAL A 36 -30.65 48.97 -15.30
C VAL A 36 -29.78 48.21 -16.28
N VAL A 37 -29.25 48.87 -17.32
CA VAL A 37 -28.33 48.27 -18.30
C VAL A 37 -27.02 47.81 -17.62
N MET A 38 -26.49 48.60 -16.68
CA MET A 38 -25.33 48.19 -15.90
C MET A 38 -25.62 46.99 -14.98
N LEU A 39 -26.83 46.87 -14.43
CA LEU A 39 -27.23 45.74 -13.63
C LEU A 39 -27.47 44.45 -14.43
N TYR A 40 -27.79 44.56 -15.70
CA TYR A 40 -27.89 43.40 -16.62
C TYR A 40 -26.55 43.02 -17.27
N SER A 41 -25.47 43.77 -17.07
CA SER A 41 -24.14 43.39 -17.47
C SER A 41 -23.58 42.34 -16.46
N CYS A 42 -24.21 41.19 -16.39
CA CYS A 42 -23.59 40.00 -15.83
C CYS A 42 -22.41 39.64 -16.73
N ALA A 43 -21.20 40.02 -16.32
CA ALA A 43 -20.00 39.43 -16.87
C ALA A 43 -20.05 37.95 -16.49
N SER A 44 -20.51 37.08 -17.36
CA SER A 44 -20.23 35.65 -17.25
C SER A 44 -18.71 35.50 -17.34
N ILE A 45 -18.09 35.14 -16.22
CA ILE A 45 -16.71 34.64 -16.25
C ILE A 45 -16.77 33.38 -17.10
N GLY A 46 -16.54 33.51 -18.38
CA GLY A 46 -16.30 32.38 -19.26
C GLY A 46 -15.07 31.69 -18.68
N ARG A 47 -15.22 30.51 -18.11
CA ARG A 47 -14.08 29.64 -17.92
C ARG A 47 -13.51 29.44 -19.32
N PRO A 48 -12.24 29.73 -19.57
CA PRO A 48 -11.65 29.37 -20.85
C PRO A 48 -11.90 27.87 -21.02
N ASP A 49 -12.61 27.50 -22.08
CA ASP A 49 -12.68 26.11 -22.50
C ASP A 49 -11.23 25.67 -22.67
N GLY A 50 -10.79 24.70 -21.85
CA GLY A 50 -9.45 24.18 -21.94
C GLY A 50 -9.16 23.75 -23.38
N GLY A 51 -7.91 23.77 -23.77
CA GLY A 51 -7.47 23.16 -25.02
C GLY A 51 -7.92 21.70 -25.16
N PRO A 52 -7.68 21.05 -26.30
CA PRO A 52 -7.92 19.63 -26.43
C PRO A 52 -7.24 18.89 -25.29
N TYR A 53 -7.93 17.87 -24.76
CA TYR A 53 -7.43 17.03 -23.67
C TYR A 53 -6.10 16.39 -24.11
N ASP A 54 -5.05 16.52 -23.29
CA ASP A 54 -3.76 15.91 -23.57
C ASP A 54 -3.76 14.47 -23.05
N GLU A 55 -3.57 13.52 -23.95
CA GLU A 55 -3.48 12.08 -23.66
C GLU A 55 -2.02 11.59 -23.67
N THR A 56 -1.06 12.48 -23.93
CA THR A 56 0.35 12.10 -24.00
C THR A 56 0.95 12.00 -22.60
N PRO A 57 1.65 10.88 -22.29
CA PRO A 57 2.35 10.75 -21.02
C PRO A 57 3.64 11.59 -21.01
N PRO A 58 4.11 12.01 -19.81
CA PRO A 58 5.38 12.73 -19.67
C PRO A 58 6.55 11.91 -20.21
N ARG A 59 7.56 12.59 -20.74
CA ARG A 59 8.76 11.95 -21.28
C ARG A 59 9.98 12.32 -20.45
N PHE A 60 10.79 11.31 -20.13
CA PHE A 60 12.10 11.51 -19.50
C PHE A 60 13.08 12.18 -20.48
N ILE A 61 13.65 13.33 -20.09
CA ILE A 61 14.62 14.08 -20.88
C ILE A 61 16.05 13.78 -20.45
N GLY A 62 16.30 13.68 -19.13
CA GLY A 62 17.65 13.47 -18.62
C GLY A 62 17.73 13.49 -17.11
N SER A 63 18.92 13.25 -16.57
CA SER A 63 19.14 13.13 -15.14
C SER A 63 20.53 13.61 -14.70
N THR A 64 20.66 13.84 -13.40
CA THR A 64 21.94 14.04 -12.73
C THR A 64 21.97 13.17 -11.47
N PRO A 65 22.85 12.16 -11.35
CA PRO A 65 23.80 11.71 -12.38
C PRO A 65 23.08 11.22 -13.66
N ALA A 66 23.82 11.06 -14.76
CA ALA A 66 23.24 10.50 -16.00
C ALA A 66 22.70 9.09 -15.76
N ALA A 67 21.66 8.69 -16.51
CA ALA A 67 21.17 7.32 -16.47
C ALA A 67 22.31 6.35 -16.86
N GLY A 68 22.49 5.30 -16.07
CA GLY A 68 23.60 4.37 -16.28
C GLY A 68 24.98 4.90 -15.86
N ALA A 69 25.06 5.99 -15.09
CA ALA A 69 26.34 6.52 -14.62
C ALA A 69 27.11 5.49 -13.79
N LEU A 70 28.41 5.41 -14.03
CA LEU A 70 29.36 4.57 -13.30
C LEU A 70 30.15 5.40 -12.29
N ASN A 71 30.73 4.74 -11.29
CA ASN A 71 31.54 5.37 -10.23
C ASN A 71 30.82 6.56 -9.56
N ASN A 72 29.50 6.51 -9.46
CA ASN A 72 28.74 7.59 -8.85
C ASN A 72 28.88 7.58 -7.33
N GLN A 73 29.26 8.72 -6.77
CA GLN A 73 29.36 8.93 -5.32
C GLN A 73 28.26 9.85 -4.78
N ARG A 74 27.37 10.33 -5.65
CA ARG A 74 26.31 11.26 -5.27
C ARG A 74 25.09 10.51 -4.77
N THR A 75 24.63 10.91 -3.60
CA THR A 75 23.37 10.40 -3.02
C THR A 75 22.12 11.10 -3.55
N LYS A 76 22.31 12.26 -4.21
CA LYS A 76 21.19 13.02 -4.80
C LYS A 76 21.05 12.73 -6.28
N VAL A 77 19.84 12.31 -6.65
CA VAL A 77 19.44 12.06 -8.03
C VAL A 77 18.37 13.09 -8.42
N SER A 78 18.52 13.71 -9.58
CA SER A 78 17.53 14.62 -10.16
C SER A 78 17.15 14.13 -11.54
N LEU A 79 15.86 13.86 -11.76
CA LEU A 79 15.28 13.43 -13.03
C LEU A 79 14.52 14.59 -13.64
N LEU A 80 14.68 14.83 -14.93
CA LEU A 80 14.03 15.92 -15.68
C LEU A 80 13.07 15.34 -16.73
N PHE A 81 11.89 15.93 -16.81
CA PHE A 81 10.83 15.58 -17.76
C PHE A 81 10.48 16.76 -18.66
N ASP A 82 9.79 16.50 -19.78
CA ASP A 82 9.37 17.51 -20.76
C ASP A 82 8.21 18.39 -20.26
N GLU A 83 7.44 17.89 -19.29
CA GLU A 83 6.28 18.58 -18.74
C GLU A 83 6.25 18.59 -17.20
N PHE A 84 5.25 19.25 -16.62
CA PHE A 84 5.01 19.27 -15.19
C PHE A 84 4.50 17.91 -14.72
N ILE A 85 5.13 17.35 -13.68
CA ILE A 85 4.83 16.02 -13.18
C ILE A 85 4.46 16.04 -11.70
N LYS A 86 3.70 15.04 -11.28
CA LYS A 86 3.44 14.71 -9.88
C LYS A 86 3.77 13.25 -9.59
N LEU A 87 3.96 12.93 -8.33
CA LEU A 87 4.15 11.56 -7.87
C LEU A 87 2.89 11.08 -7.14
N GLU A 88 2.31 10.00 -7.62
CA GLU A 88 1.18 9.36 -6.97
C GLU A 88 1.63 8.23 -6.06
N LYS A 89 1.26 8.33 -4.77
CA LYS A 89 1.56 7.32 -3.76
C LYS A 89 3.04 6.89 -3.74
N ALA A 90 3.95 7.88 -3.76
CA ALA A 90 5.39 7.63 -3.86
C ALA A 90 5.91 6.64 -2.80
N THR A 91 5.42 6.72 -1.56
CA THR A 91 5.81 5.82 -0.46
C THR A 91 5.40 4.36 -0.67
N GLU A 92 4.32 4.12 -1.43
CA GLU A 92 3.83 2.78 -1.73
C GLU A 92 4.43 2.20 -3.01
N LYS A 93 4.66 3.07 -4.02
CA LYS A 93 5.02 2.62 -5.37
C LYS A 93 6.52 2.68 -5.65
N VAL A 94 7.25 3.67 -5.07
CA VAL A 94 8.67 3.83 -5.37
C VAL A 94 9.52 2.93 -4.49
N VAL A 95 10.40 2.16 -5.13
CA VAL A 95 11.29 1.22 -4.46
C VAL A 95 12.73 1.54 -4.83
N VAL A 96 13.58 1.72 -3.83
CA VAL A 96 15.02 1.86 -4.00
C VAL A 96 15.69 0.52 -3.70
N SER A 97 16.56 0.05 -4.59
CA SER A 97 17.29 -1.20 -4.45
C SER A 97 18.79 -0.98 -4.70
N PRO A 98 19.68 -1.34 -3.76
CA PRO A 98 19.43 -1.92 -2.43
C PRO A 98 18.53 -1.05 -1.56
N PRO A 99 17.75 -1.69 -0.64
CA PRO A 99 16.86 -0.94 0.24
C PRO A 99 17.64 0.00 1.17
N GLN A 100 17.02 1.11 1.52
CA GLN A 100 17.57 2.13 2.39
C GLN A 100 16.95 1.99 3.78
N VAL A 101 17.78 1.91 4.82
CA VAL A 101 17.30 1.87 6.22
C VAL A 101 16.65 3.22 6.59
N GLN A 102 17.30 4.32 6.19
CA GLN A 102 16.70 5.65 6.30
C GLN A 102 15.87 5.91 5.05
N GLN A 103 14.59 6.19 5.25
CA GLN A 103 13.66 6.42 4.13
C GLN A 103 14.16 7.54 3.21
N PRO A 104 14.33 7.29 1.90
CA PRO A 104 14.79 8.31 0.97
C PRO A 104 13.76 9.43 0.83
N GLU A 105 14.24 10.67 0.71
CA GLU A 105 13.37 11.79 0.40
C GLU A 105 13.12 11.86 -1.10
N ILE A 106 11.86 11.68 -1.50
CA ILE A 106 11.43 11.71 -2.91
C ILE A 106 10.40 12.82 -3.09
N LYS A 107 10.73 13.80 -3.93
CA LYS A 107 9.88 14.99 -4.15
C LYS A 107 9.78 15.31 -5.64
N ALA A 108 8.56 15.58 -6.11
CA ALA A 108 8.33 16.18 -7.42
C ALA A 108 8.19 17.70 -7.27
N SER A 109 8.83 18.45 -8.14
CA SER A 109 8.74 19.92 -8.21
C SER A 109 8.87 20.39 -9.64
N GLY A 110 7.77 20.91 -10.19
CA GLY A 110 7.71 21.33 -11.58
C GLY A 110 7.92 20.15 -12.52
N LYS A 111 8.94 20.24 -13.36
CA LYS A 111 9.35 19.20 -14.32
C LYS A 111 10.42 18.25 -13.78
N ARG A 112 10.64 18.22 -12.46
CA ARG A 112 11.74 17.47 -11.87
C ARG A 112 11.28 16.59 -10.72
N ILE A 113 11.88 15.38 -10.66
CA ILE A 113 11.87 14.55 -9.45
C ILE A 113 13.25 14.62 -8.82
N GLN A 114 13.28 14.84 -7.52
CA GLN A 114 14.49 14.79 -6.72
C GLN A 114 14.39 13.61 -5.76
N VAL A 115 15.41 12.76 -5.77
CA VAL A 115 15.57 11.65 -4.84
C VAL A 115 16.85 11.90 -4.05
N ASN A 116 16.76 11.93 -2.74
CA ASN A 116 17.89 12.07 -1.84
C ASN A 116 17.99 10.78 -1.01
N LEU A 117 19.01 9.98 -1.28
CA LEU A 117 19.34 8.78 -0.52
C LEU A 117 20.05 9.23 0.76
N LEU A 118 19.51 8.84 1.91
CA LEU A 118 20.04 9.28 3.21
C LEU A 118 21.12 8.34 3.75
N ASP A 119 21.08 7.07 3.36
CA ASP A 119 22.13 6.11 3.70
C ASP A 119 23.39 6.32 2.85
N SER A 120 24.53 5.95 3.40
CA SER A 120 25.79 5.88 2.67
C SER A 120 25.70 4.86 1.54
N LEU A 121 26.16 5.24 0.35
CA LEU A 121 26.17 4.33 -0.80
C LEU A 121 27.14 3.18 -0.58
N LYS A 122 26.69 1.95 -0.81
CA LYS A 122 27.53 0.75 -0.81
C LYS A 122 28.49 0.80 -2.01
N ALA A 123 29.77 0.46 -1.80
CA ALA A 123 30.75 0.42 -2.88
C ALA A 123 30.45 -0.71 -3.90
N ASN A 124 30.88 -0.52 -5.14
CA ASN A 124 30.74 -1.50 -6.23
C ASN A 124 29.30 -2.08 -6.34
N THR A 125 28.31 -1.22 -6.22
CA THR A 125 26.90 -1.63 -6.15
C THR A 125 26.08 -0.89 -7.19
N THR A 126 25.26 -1.61 -7.92
CA THR A 126 24.26 -1.04 -8.82
C THR A 126 23.05 -0.62 -8.00
N TYR A 127 22.61 0.62 -8.14
CA TYR A 127 21.40 1.17 -7.54
C TYR A 127 20.29 1.27 -8.59
N THR A 128 19.10 0.81 -8.25
CA THR A 128 17.90 0.99 -9.06
C THR A 128 16.84 1.73 -8.25
N ILE A 129 16.20 2.71 -8.84
CA ILE A 129 15.06 3.42 -8.29
C ILE A 129 13.90 3.12 -9.22
N ASP A 130 13.01 2.25 -8.79
CA ASP A 130 11.82 1.87 -9.53
C ASP A 130 10.65 2.76 -9.10
N PHE A 131 10.15 3.53 -10.03
CA PHE A 131 8.99 4.40 -9.81
C PHE A 131 7.67 3.71 -10.16
N SER A 132 7.73 2.51 -10.77
CA SER A 132 6.54 1.83 -11.28
C SER A 132 5.68 2.80 -12.12
N ASP A 133 4.40 2.94 -11.81
CA ASP A 133 3.45 3.87 -12.44
C ASP A 133 3.19 5.13 -11.57
N ALA A 134 4.12 5.48 -10.67
CA ALA A 134 3.95 6.63 -9.77
C ALA A 134 4.09 7.98 -10.47
N ILE A 135 4.81 8.06 -11.60
CA ILE A 135 5.06 9.31 -12.32
C ILE A 135 3.90 9.56 -13.28
N VAL A 136 3.20 10.65 -13.05
CA VAL A 136 2.09 11.07 -13.92
C VAL A 136 2.23 12.55 -14.23
N ASP A 137 1.62 13.02 -15.35
CA ASP A 137 1.53 14.46 -15.60
C ASP A 137 0.70 15.16 -14.52
N ASN A 138 0.93 16.45 -14.34
CA ASN A 138 0.30 17.21 -13.27
C ASN A 138 -1.15 17.58 -13.56
N ASN A 139 -1.53 17.71 -14.82
CA ASN A 139 -2.83 18.26 -15.24
C ASN A 139 -3.85 17.13 -15.43
N GLU A 140 -3.62 16.26 -16.38
CA GLU A 140 -4.54 15.20 -16.80
C GLU A 140 -4.35 13.90 -16.00
N GLY A 141 -3.15 13.66 -15.46
CA GLY A 141 -2.83 12.47 -14.68
C GLY A 141 -2.40 11.27 -15.55
N ASN A 142 -1.98 11.51 -16.80
CA ASN A 142 -1.50 10.46 -17.71
C ASN A 142 -0.23 9.80 -17.13
N PRO A 143 -0.21 8.49 -16.91
CA PRO A 143 0.96 7.83 -16.33
C PRO A 143 2.08 7.65 -17.37
N LEU A 144 3.33 7.93 -16.95
CA LEU A 144 4.52 7.58 -17.74
C LEU A 144 4.62 6.07 -18.00
N GLY A 145 4.05 5.26 -17.12
CA GLY A 145 4.20 3.82 -17.10
C GLY A 145 5.39 3.40 -16.24
N ASN A 146 5.82 2.15 -16.41
CA ASN A 146 6.91 1.62 -15.60
C ASN A 146 8.24 2.30 -15.92
N PHE A 147 8.73 3.11 -14.99
CA PHE A 147 9.98 3.82 -15.13
C PHE A 147 10.97 3.42 -14.02
N THR A 148 12.17 3.00 -14.44
CA THR A 148 13.25 2.63 -13.53
C THR A 148 14.51 3.43 -13.86
N PHE A 149 15.09 4.09 -12.87
CA PHE A 149 16.36 4.79 -12.98
C PHE A 149 17.48 3.95 -12.37
N THR A 150 18.62 3.87 -13.04
CA THR A 150 19.75 3.03 -12.61
C THR A 150 21.07 3.80 -12.68
N PHE A 151 21.94 3.58 -11.68
CA PHE A 151 23.35 4.02 -11.67
C PHE A 151 24.19 3.00 -10.88
N SER A 152 25.51 3.10 -10.98
CA SER A 152 26.44 2.25 -10.22
C SER A 152 27.48 3.08 -9.49
N THR A 153 27.82 2.64 -8.26
CA THR A 153 28.98 3.16 -7.51
C THR A 153 30.28 2.50 -7.93
N GLY A 154 30.20 1.42 -8.72
CA GLY A 154 31.32 0.69 -9.28
C GLY A 154 31.57 1.01 -10.75
N THR A 155 32.47 0.23 -11.37
CA THR A 155 32.90 0.40 -12.76
C THR A 155 31.97 -0.27 -13.79
N GLN A 156 30.96 -0.98 -13.34
CA GLN A 156 29.98 -1.67 -14.19
C GLN A 156 28.59 -1.65 -13.57
N ILE A 157 27.58 -1.88 -14.40
CA ILE A 157 26.19 -2.04 -13.98
C ILE A 157 25.83 -3.51 -14.06
N ASP A 158 25.26 -4.01 -12.98
CA ASP A 158 24.64 -5.34 -12.99
C ASP A 158 23.32 -5.27 -13.77
N THR A 159 23.15 -6.17 -14.72
CA THR A 159 22.02 -6.12 -15.66
C THR A 159 21.04 -7.28 -15.51
N MET A 160 21.39 -8.30 -14.71
CA MET A 160 20.51 -9.46 -14.56
C MET A 160 19.22 -9.11 -13.83
N GLU A 161 18.20 -9.87 -14.13
CA GLU A 161 16.85 -9.71 -13.59
C GLU A 161 16.32 -11.05 -13.08
N VAL A 162 15.57 -11.02 -11.99
CA VAL A 162 14.86 -12.17 -11.42
C VAL A 162 13.40 -11.78 -11.27
N SER A 163 12.51 -12.56 -11.87
CA SER A 163 11.08 -12.23 -11.84
C SER A 163 10.19 -13.44 -11.54
N GLY A 164 8.94 -13.14 -11.19
CA GLY A 164 7.97 -14.15 -10.83
C GLY A 164 6.69 -13.56 -10.27
N THR A 165 5.96 -14.37 -9.53
CA THR A 165 4.66 -14.00 -8.95
C THR A 165 4.56 -14.44 -7.49
N VAL A 166 3.94 -13.63 -6.66
CA VAL A 166 3.62 -13.97 -5.27
C VAL A 166 2.13 -14.20 -5.13
N LEU A 167 1.78 -15.37 -4.62
CA LEU A 167 0.40 -15.81 -4.39
C LEU A 167 0.18 -16.06 -2.91
N ASP A 168 -1.03 -15.83 -2.43
CA ASP A 168 -1.45 -16.25 -1.10
C ASP A 168 -1.48 -17.78 -1.01
N ALA A 169 -0.89 -18.36 0.02
CA ALA A 169 -0.80 -19.81 0.16
C ALA A 169 -2.17 -20.49 0.40
N SER A 170 -3.17 -19.76 0.90
CA SER A 170 -4.47 -20.30 1.27
C SER A 170 -5.45 -20.39 0.09
N ASN A 171 -5.43 -19.40 -0.82
CA ASN A 171 -6.40 -19.27 -1.90
C ASN A 171 -5.78 -19.11 -3.29
N LEU A 172 -4.43 -18.98 -3.37
CA LEU A 172 -3.64 -18.76 -4.58
C LEU A 172 -3.97 -17.44 -5.32
N GLU A 173 -4.56 -16.47 -4.62
CA GLU A 173 -4.77 -15.15 -5.17
C GLU A 173 -3.46 -14.33 -5.19
N PRO A 174 -3.26 -13.46 -6.21
CA PRO A 174 -2.07 -12.64 -6.29
C PRO A 174 -2.03 -11.59 -5.18
N ILE A 175 -0.86 -11.43 -4.54
CA ILE A 175 -0.66 -10.44 -3.47
C ILE A 175 0.02 -9.21 -4.03
N LYS A 176 -0.66 -8.06 -3.92
CA LYS A 176 -0.13 -6.75 -4.29
C LYS A 176 0.68 -6.15 -3.13
N GLY A 177 1.79 -5.48 -3.47
CA GLY A 177 2.51 -4.61 -2.54
C GLY A 177 3.45 -5.32 -1.58
N ILE A 178 3.58 -6.66 -1.64
CA ILE A 178 4.58 -7.39 -0.88
C ILE A 178 5.98 -7.11 -1.46
N LEU A 179 6.97 -6.91 -0.59
CA LEU A 179 8.37 -6.80 -1.00
C LEU A 179 8.91 -8.19 -1.31
N VAL A 180 9.64 -8.33 -2.41
CA VAL A 180 10.39 -9.54 -2.74
C VAL A 180 11.86 -9.16 -2.81
N GLY A 181 12.68 -9.87 -2.05
CA GLY A 181 14.10 -9.56 -1.93
C GLY A 181 15.00 -10.77 -2.10
N LEU A 182 16.23 -10.46 -2.48
CA LEU A 182 17.33 -11.42 -2.62
C LEU A 182 18.36 -11.22 -1.53
N HIS A 183 18.87 -12.32 -0.99
CA HIS A 183 20.05 -12.37 -0.12
C HIS A 183 21.17 -13.16 -0.77
N SER A 184 22.34 -12.56 -0.88
CA SER A 184 23.60 -13.25 -1.26
C SER A 184 24.17 -14.07 -0.11
N ASN A 185 23.86 -13.68 1.12
CA ASN A 185 24.14 -14.50 2.30
C ASN A 185 23.15 -15.66 2.39
N LEU A 186 23.65 -16.88 2.17
CA LEU A 186 22.83 -18.09 2.10
C LEU A 186 22.43 -18.66 3.46
N ASN A 187 22.85 -18.04 4.56
CA ASN A 187 22.44 -18.42 5.90
C ASN A 187 20.96 -18.12 6.15
N ASP A 188 20.22 -19.05 6.71
CA ASP A 188 18.80 -18.88 7.02
C ASP A 188 18.52 -17.68 7.96
N SER A 189 19.47 -17.37 8.85
CA SER A 189 19.37 -16.21 9.73
C SER A 189 19.56 -14.86 9.02
N ALA A 190 19.94 -14.83 7.74
CA ALA A 190 20.09 -13.58 6.99
C ALA A 190 18.75 -12.85 6.87
N PHE A 191 17.67 -13.57 6.59
CA PHE A 191 16.33 -13.02 6.45
C PHE A 191 15.81 -12.30 7.72
N THR A 192 16.24 -12.76 8.90
CA THR A 192 15.82 -12.15 10.17
C THR A 192 16.77 -11.09 10.71
N LYS A 193 18.01 -10.99 10.19
CA LYS A 193 19.05 -10.12 10.76
C LYS A 193 19.59 -9.06 9.81
N LEU A 194 19.48 -9.29 8.51
CA LEU A 194 20.07 -8.42 7.49
C LEU A 194 18.98 -7.91 6.53
N PRO A 195 19.04 -6.64 6.13
CA PRO A 195 18.18 -6.15 5.05
C PRO A 195 18.53 -6.83 3.74
N PHE A 196 17.58 -6.92 2.83
CA PHE A 196 17.80 -7.48 1.49
C PHE A 196 18.96 -6.82 0.74
N ASP A 197 19.67 -7.58 -0.07
CA ASP A 197 20.67 -7.03 -0.99
C ASP A 197 20.01 -6.35 -2.20
N ARG A 198 18.89 -6.93 -2.65
CA ARG A 198 18.08 -6.44 -3.76
C ARG A 198 16.62 -6.63 -3.43
N VAL A 199 15.79 -5.68 -3.86
CA VAL A 199 14.37 -5.70 -3.54
C VAL A 199 13.54 -5.14 -4.70
N ALA A 200 12.34 -5.70 -4.87
CA ALA A 200 11.27 -5.17 -5.71
C ALA A 200 9.94 -5.32 -4.98
N ARG A 201 8.89 -4.66 -5.46
CA ARG A 201 7.54 -4.75 -4.92
C ARG A 201 6.61 -5.37 -5.94
N THR A 202 5.65 -6.19 -5.50
CA THR A 202 4.68 -6.80 -6.39
C THR A 202 3.63 -5.81 -6.90
N ASP A 203 3.26 -5.94 -8.17
CA ASP A 203 2.19 -5.20 -8.83
C ASP A 203 0.78 -5.71 -8.42
N SER A 204 -0.28 -5.15 -9.02
CA SER A 204 -1.67 -5.56 -8.78
C SER A 204 -1.99 -7.01 -9.18
N ARG A 205 -1.12 -7.65 -9.97
CA ARG A 205 -1.23 -9.05 -10.39
C ARG A 205 -0.27 -9.95 -9.60
N GLY A 206 0.32 -9.44 -8.51
CA GLY A 206 1.30 -10.16 -7.70
C GLY A 206 2.65 -10.38 -8.36
N ARG A 207 2.94 -9.76 -9.52
CA ARG A 207 4.18 -9.95 -10.26
C ARG A 207 5.26 -9.02 -9.73
N PHE A 208 6.47 -9.52 -9.66
CA PHE A 208 7.67 -8.77 -9.29
C PHE A 208 8.78 -8.95 -10.34
N SER A 209 9.67 -7.96 -10.40
CA SER A 209 10.88 -7.99 -11.22
C SER A 209 11.99 -7.28 -10.44
N ILE A 210 12.95 -8.06 -9.96
CA ILE A 210 14.14 -7.57 -9.24
C ILE A 210 15.24 -7.33 -10.25
N ARG A 211 15.56 -6.06 -10.49
CA ARG A 211 16.54 -5.65 -11.50
C ARG A 211 17.89 -5.29 -10.88
N GLY A 212 18.92 -5.24 -11.72
CA GLY A 212 20.25 -4.86 -11.30
C GLY A 212 20.91 -5.91 -10.42
N VAL A 213 20.66 -7.19 -10.69
CA VAL A 213 21.20 -8.31 -9.92
C VAL A 213 22.57 -8.67 -10.46
N ALA A 214 23.56 -8.81 -9.58
CA ALA A 214 24.88 -9.28 -9.92
C ALA A 214 24.90 -10.81 -10.17
N PRO A 215 25.88 -11.33 -10.91
CA PRO A 215 26.08 -12.77 -10.99
C PRO A 215 26.34 -13.36 -9.59
N GLY A 216 25.64 -14.46 -9.26
CA GLY A 216 25.80 -15.09 -7.95
C GLY A 216 24.72 -16.11 -7.63
N LYS A 217 24.73 -16.58 -6.40
CA LYS A 217 23.70 -17.45 -5.83
C LYS A 217 22.97 -16.70 -4.76
N TYR A 218 21.66 -16.79 -4.79
CA TYR A 218 20.79 -16.03 -3.87
C TYR A 218 19.72 -16.91 -3.25
N ARG A 219 19.29 -16.55 -2.06
CA ARG A 219 18.00 -16.94 -1.52
C ARG A 219 16.98 -15.84 -1.81
N ILE A 220 15.74 -16.23 -2.09
CA ILE A 220 14.65 -15.31 -2.36
C ILE A 220 13.59 -15.41 -1.27
N TYR A 221 13.11 -14.26 -0.82
CA TYR A 221 12.06 -14.15 0.18
C TYR A 221 11.06 -13.07 -0.21
N GLY A 222 9.79 -13.28 0.17
CA GLY A 222 8.77 -12.24 0.19
C GLY A 222 8.53 -11.79 1.62
N LEU A 223 8.27 -10.50 1.81
CA LEU A 223 8.00 -9.91 3.12
C LEU A 223 6.96 -8.79 3.01
N MET A 224 5.86 -8.91 3.74
CA MET A 224 4.94 -7.80 3.97
C MET A 224 5.47 -6.98 5.15
N ASP A 225 6.48 -6.20 4.87
CA ASP A 225 7.25 -5.39 5.80
C ASP A 225 6.40 -4.22 6.31
N ALA A 226 5.94 -4.30 7.54
CA ALA A 226 5.07 -3.31 8.15
C ALA A 226 5.84 -2.13 8.76
N ASP A 227 7.06 -2.37 9.22
CA ASP A 227 7.89 -1.38 9.93
C ASP A 227 9.07 -0.85 9.11
N GLN A 228 9.19 -1.29 7.84
CA GLN A 228 10.20 -0.85 6.87
C GLN A 228 11.65 -1.14 7.30
N THR A 229 11.85 -2.25 7.99
CA THR A 229 13.18 -2.72 8.40
C THR A 229 13.88 -3.56 7.36
N PHE A 230 13.13 -4.04 6.35
CA PHE A 230 13.58 -4.97 5.31
C PHE A 230 14.13 -6.29 5.86
N THR A 231 13.68 -6.65 7.08
CA THR A 231 14.04 -7.89 7.77
C THR A 231 12.79 -8.50 8.38
N PHE A 232 12.70 -9.83 8.40
CA PHE A 232 11.62 -10.51 9.12
C PHE A 232 11.90 -10.47 10.62
N ASN A 233 11.29 -9.54 11.32
CA ASN A 233 11.49 -9.31 12.74
C ASN A 233 10.20 -9.51 13.57
N GLN A 234 9.05 -9.61 12.93
CA GLN A 234 7.74 -9.77 13.56
C GLN A 234 7.01 -10.99 12.99
N LYS A 235 6.61 -11.93 13.86
CA LYS A 235 5.80 -13.11 13.46
C LYS A 235 4.42 -12.74 12.87
N SER A 236 4.00 -11.49 13.03
CA SER A 236 2.77 -10.96 12.46
C SER A 236 2.87 -10.63 10.96
N GLU A 237 4.08 -10.54 10.43
CA GLU A 237 4.34 -10.24 9.02
C GLU A 237 4.05 -11.46 8.15
N VAL A 238 3.57 -11.18 6.94
CA VAL A 238 3.38 -12.21 5.91
C VAL A 238 4.70 -12.44 5.21
N ILE A 239 5.11 -13.69 5.10
CA ILE A 239 6.37 -14.10 4.48
C ILE A 239 6.13 -15.08 3.33
N ALA A 240 7.07 -15.11 2.40
CA ALA A 240 7.13 -16.11 1.35
C ALA A 240 8.60 -16.49 1.10
N PHE A 241 8.86 -17.70 0.65
CA PHE A 241 10.22 -18.13 0.29
C PHE A 241 10.20 -19.23 -0.76
N ASN A 242 11.39 -19.48 -1.32
CA ASN A 242 11.65 -20.64 -2.16
C ASN A 242 12.89 -21.36 -1.61
N ASP A 243 12.81 -22.66 -1.45
CA ASP A 243 13.90 -23.48 -0.92
C ASP A 243 15.08 -23.60 -1.90
N SER A 244 14.82 -23.46 -3.20
CA SER A 244 15.84 -23.54 -4.24
C SER A 244 16.68 -22.26 -4.28
N LEU A 245 17.99 -22.43 -4.52
CA LEU A 245 18.86 -21.28 -4.77
C LEU A 245 18.56 -20.64 -6.12
N ILE A 246 18.49 -19.35 -6.14
CA ILE A 246 18.29 -18.56 -7.34
C ILE A 246 19.65 -18.23 -7.94
N ILE A 247 19.85 -18.60 -9.20
CA ILE A 247 21.06 -18.30 -9.98
C ILE A 247 20.62 -17.48 -11.19
N PRO A 248 20.73 -16.14 -11.13
CA PRO A 248 20.39 -15.30 -12.26
C PRO A 248 21.25 -15.60 -13.47
N ARG A 249 20.64 -15.65 -14.63
CA ARG A 249 21.33 -15.84 -15.91
C ARG A 249 20.59 -15.10 -17.01
N MET A 250 21.28 -14.90 -18.13
CA MET A 250 20.68 -14.31 -19.32
C MET A 250 20.99 -15.19 -20.54
N GLU A 251 20.07 -15.21 -21.48
CA GLU A 251 20.20 -15.91 -22.74
C GLU A 251 19.70 -15.04 -23.89
N GLU A 252 20.32 -15.16 -25.04
CA GLU A 252 19.84 -14.50 -26.26
C GLU A 252 18.66 -15.31 -26.82
N ARG A 253 17.53 -14.62 -27.02
CA ARG A 253 16.34 -15.18 -27.68
C ARG A 253 15.97 -14.34 -28.89
N ILE A 254 15.22 -14.93 -29.80
CA ILE A 254 14.66 -14.27 -30.97
C ILE A 254 13.15 -14.13 -30.77
N ARG A 255 12.62 -12.95 -31.04
CA ARG A 255 11.19 -12.74 -31.16
C ARG A 255 10.84 -12.15 -32.50
N MET A 256 9.64 -12.48 -32.96
CA MET A 256 9.06 -11.91 -34.16
C MET A 256 8.31 -10.64 -33.81
N ASP A 257 8.82 -9.49 -34.26
CA ASP A 257 8.17 -8.20 -34.07
C ASP A 257 7.49 -7.79 -35.37
N THR A 258 6.24 -7.31 -35.28
CA THR A 258 5.53 -6.75 -36.43
C THR A 258 5.94 -5.30 -36.60
N ALA A 259 6.51 -4.98 -37.76
CA ALA A 259 6.75 -3.61 -38.17
C ALA A 259 5.47 -3.04 -38.79
N TRP A 260 4.99 -1.90 -38.28
CA TRP A 260 3.77 -1.24 -38.72
C TRP A 260 4.09 -0.04 -39.60
N VAL A 261 3.37 0.13 -40.72
CA VAL A 261 3.40 1.34 -41.54
C VAL A 261 2.52 2.43 -40.94
N ASP A 262 1.35 2.02 -40.45
CA ASP A 262 0.40 2.86 -39.73
C ASP A 262 -0.34 2.05 -38.65
N SER A 263 -1.32 2.64 -37.96
CA SER A 263 -2.06 1.97 -36.87
C SER A 263 -2.90 0.77 -37.31
N LEU A 264 -3.08 0.54 -38.60
CA LEU A 264 -3.94 -0.53 -39.17
C LEU A 264 -3.21 -1.47 -40.10
N THR A 265 -2.08 -1.05 -40.70
CA THR A 265 -1.38 -1.78 -41.76
C THR A 265 0.02 -2.14 -41.30
N TYR A 266 0.35 -3.43 -41.25
CA TYR A 266 1.72 -3.87 -41.01
C TYR A 266 2.52 -3.97 -42.32
N ASP A 267 3.82 -3.68 -42.24
CA ASP A 267 4.76 -3.78 -43.36
C ASP A 267 5.31 -5.21 -43.44
N THR A 268 5.99 -5.63 -42.39
CA THR A 268 6.65 -6.93 -42.36
C THR A 268 6.80 -7.46 -40.93
N ILE A 269 7.13 -8.74 -40.81
CA ILE A 269 7.55 -9.38 -39.57
C ILE A 269 9.07 -9.48 -39.55
N VAL A 270 9.68 -8.88 -38.51
CA VAL A 270 11.14 -8.78 -38.38
C VAL A 270 11.59 -9.63 -37.20
N GLU A 271 12.62 -10.44 -37.42
CA GLU A 271 13.32 -11.14 -36.34
C GLU A 271 14.12 -10.12 -35.52
N ARG A 272 13.84 -10.04 -34.22
CA ARG A 272 14.60 -9.19 -33.31
C ARG A 272 15.22 -10.03 -32.21
N LYS A 273 16.53 -9.98 -32.10
CA LYS A 273 17.28 -10.58 -30.98
C LYS A 273 17.09 -9.72 -29.71
N TYR A 274 16.84 -10.36 -28.58
CA TYR A 274 16.77 -9.72 -27.28
C TYR A 274 17.41 -10.59 -26.20
N MET A 275 17.86 -9.94 -25.13
CA MET A 275 18.36 -10.66 -23.95
C MET A 275 17.19 -11.03 -23.06
N HIS A 276 17.05 -12.29 -22.77
CA HIS A 276 16.06 -12.84 -21.88
C HIS A 276 16.70 -13.19 -20.54
N TYR A 277 16.10 -12.75 -19.44
CA TYR A 277 16.61 -12.96 -18.09
C TYR A 277 15.86 -14.10 -17.42
N LEU A 278 16.60 -14.91 -16.68
CA LEU A 278 16.10 -16.09 -15.99
C LEU A 278 16.62 -16.08 -14.53
N PRO A 279 15.82 -16.63 -13.59
CA PRO A 279 14.47 -17.17 -13.75
C PRO A 279 13.42 -16.05 -13.89
N ASP A 280 12.38 -16.32 -14.68
CA ASP A 280 11.28 -15.37 -14.95
C ASP A 280 9.90 -15.89 -14.53
N ASP A 281 9.84 -17.10 -14.01
CA ASP A 281 8.63 -17.86 -13.70
C ASP A 281 8.53 -18.29 -12.23
N LEU A 282 9.24 -17.62 -11.33
CA LEU A 282 9.25 -17.98 -9.92
C LEU A 282 7.86 -17.79 -9.30
N ILE A 283 7.41 -18.80 -8.57
CA ILE A 283 6.18 -18.73 -7.77
C ILE A 283 6.56 -18.78 -6.30
N LEU A 284 6.22 -17.71 -5.58
CA LEU A 284 6.33 -17.64 -4.14
C LEU A 284 4.93 -17.73 -3.53
N ARG A 285 4.78 -18.53 -2.49
CA ARG A 285 3.52 -18.66 -1.75
C ARG A 285 3.67 -17.97 -0.41
N ALA A 286 2.90 -16.92 -0.21
CA ALA A 286 2.97 -16.12 0.99
C ALA A 286 1.98 -16.61 2.04
N PHE A 287 2.45 -16.66 3.26
CA PHE A 287 1.66 -17.07 4.42
C PHE A 287 2.09 -16.27 5.65
N LYS A 288 1.24 -16.26 6.64
CA LYS A 288 1.55 -15.71 7.95
C LYS A 288 1.88 -16.84 8.91
N GLU A 289 2.98 -16.71 9.66
CA GLU A 289 3.23 -17.65 10.74
C GLU A 289 2.10 -17.58 11.78
N PHE A 290 1.54 -18.73 12.11
CA PHE A 290 0.61 -18.80 13.22
C PHE A 290 1.39 -18.59 14.52
N ASN A 291 1.08 -17.51 15.20
CA ASN A 291 1.59 -17.30 16.53
C ASN A 291 0.77 -18.17 17.50
N TYR A 292 1.30 -19.32 17.82
CA TYR A 292 0.72 -20.23 18.82
C TYR A 292 1.11 -19.77 20.24
N SER A 293 0.89 -18.49 20.56
CA SER A 293 0.99 -18.08 21.96
C SER A 293 -0.11 -18.77 22.75
N GLN A 294 0.29 -19.80 23.50
CA GLN A 294 -0.57 -20.56 24.37
C GLN A 294 -0.59 -19.91 25.75
N TYR A 295 -1.74 -19.46 26.21
CA TYR A 295 -1.95 -19.01 27.58
C TYR A 295 -3.42 -19.09 27.96
N LEU A 296 -3.70 -19.19 29.24
CA LEU A 296 -5.05 -19.14 29.76
C LEU A 296 -5.53 -17.70 29.78
N ILE A 297 -6.58 -17.39 29.02
CA ILE A 297 -7.18 -16.04 28.98
C ILE A 297 -8.00 -15.80 30.24
N LYS A 298 -8.91 -16.74 30.56
CA LYS A 298 -9.76 -16.67 31.74
C LYS A 298 -10.31 -18.06 32.10
N SER A 299 -10.77 -18.17 33.31
CA SER A 299 -11.58 -19.27 33.81
C SER A 299 -12.84 -18.70 34.45
N GLU A 300 -14.00 -19.32 34.21
CA GLU A 300 -15.26 -18.83 34.74
C GLU A 300 -16.22 -19.97 35.07
N ARG A 301 -17.09 -19.75 36.06
CA ARG A 301 -18.16 -20.65 36.47
C ARG A 301 -19.46 -19.87 36.60
N LEU A 302 -20.08 -19.56 35.44
CA LEU A 302 -21.31 -18.75 35.34
C LEU A 302 -22.55 -19.46 35.87
N VAL A 303 -22.55 -20.81 35.82
CA VAL A 303 -23.61 -21.65 36.35
C VAL A 303 -23.02 -22.74 37.24
N PRO A 304 -23.73 -23.18 38.31
CA PRO A 304 -23.20 -24.16 39.24
C PRO A 304 -22.76 -25.46 38.62
N GLN A 305 -23.37 -25.87 37.50
CA GLN A 305 -23.17 -27.16 36.84
C GLN A 305 -21.99 -27.19 35.90
N LYS A 306 -21.43 -26.01 35.51
CA LYS A 306 -20.42 -25.93 34.49
C LYS A 306 -19.38 -24.86 34.76
N PHE A 307 -18.11 -25.17 34.52
CA PHE A 307 -17.06 -24.16 34.39
C PHE A 307 -16.32 -24.26 33.05
N THR A 308 -15.71 -23.19 32.64
CA THR A 308 -15.11 -23.03 31.32
C THR A 308 -13.70 -22.45 31.44
N PHE A 309 -12.77 -23.00 30.66
CA PHE A 309 -11.46 -22.42 30.41
C PHE A 309 -11.39 -21.89 28.97
N TYR A 310 -10.83 -20.70 28.82
CA TYR A 310 -10.60 -20.05 27.53
C TYR A 310 -9.10 -19.85 27.34
N PHE A 311 -8.57 -20.39 26.25
CA PHE A 311 -7.16 -20.31 25.90
C PHE A 311 -6.98 -19.43 24.64
N ALA A 312 -5.81 -18.78 24.52
CA ALA A 312 -5.51 -17.89 23.40
C ALA A 312 -5.18 -18.63 22.09
N GLY A 313 -4.68 -19.85 22.17
CA GLY A 313 -4.26 -20.61 21.01
C GLY A 313 -4.85 -22.00 20.93
N GLN A 314 -4.77 -22.59 19.75
CA GLN A 314 -5.15 -23.99 19.53
C GLN A 314 -4.17 -24.92 20.25
N ALA A 315 -4.66 -25.95 20.93
CA ALA A 315 -3.85 -26.98 21.54
C ALA A 315 -4.21 -28.37 21.00
N ASP A 316 -3.18 -29.18 20.76
CA ASP A 316 -3.38 -30.57 20.34
C ASP A 316 -3.82 -31.48 21.53
N THR A 317 -3.48 -31.05 22.73
CA THR A 317 -3.78 -31.78 23.96
C THR A 317 -4.68 -30.96 24.88
N LEU A 318 -5.52 -31.67 25.63
CA LEU A 318 -6.33 -31.03 26.68
C LEU A 318 -5.48 -30.72 27.89
N PRO A 319 -5.81 -29.64 28.63
CA PRO A 319 -5.19 -29.39 29.94
C PRO A 319 -5.49 -30.50 30.92
N THR A 320 -4.52 -30.79 31.81
CA THR A 320 -4.70 -31.71 32.91
C THR A 320 -5.27 -30.94 34.11
N LEU A 321 -6.40 -31.42 34.61
CA LEU A 321 -7.10 -30.83 35.75
C LEU A 321 -6.99 -31.76 36.96
N LYS A 322 -6.68 -31.18 38.12
CA LYS A 322 -6.69 -31.87 39.43
C LYS A 322 -7.54 -31.07 40.40
N GLY A 323 -8.52 -31.72 41.01
CA GLY A 323 -9.32 -31.15 42.10
C GLY A 323 -8.46 -31.02 43.36
N LEU A 324 -8.56 -29.89 44.07
CA LEU A 324 -7.90 -29.65 45.34
C LEU A 324 -8.83 -29.84 46.55
N ASN A 325 -10.13 -29.59 46.35
CA ASN A 325 -11.18 -29.73 47.36
C ASN A 325 -12.31 -30.67 46.95
N PHE A 326 -12.10 -31.44 45.87
CA PHE A 326 -13.02 -32.49 45.40
C PHE A 326 -12.21 -33.57 44.63
N ASP A 327 -12.80 -34.74 44.43
CA ASP A 327 -12.24 -35.82 43.60
C ASP A 327 -12.60 -35.57 42.14
N GLU A 328 -11.60 -35.36 41.28
CA GLU A 328 -11.79 -35.11 39.84
C GLU A 328 -12.09 -36.37 39.03
N ARG A 329 -11.85 -37.55 39.57
CA ARG A 329 -12.03 -38.83 38.86
C ARG A 329 -13.50 -39.02 38.49
N ASP A 330 -13.79 -39.13 37.18
CA ASP A 330 -15.13 -39.24 36.60
C ASP A 330 -16.11 -38.12 37.01
N ALA A 331 -15.59 -36.97 37.48
CA ALA A 331 -16.40 -35.84 37.95
C ALA A 331 -17.03 -35.01 36.80
N PHE A 332 -16.53 -35.15 35.55
CA PHE A 332 -16.88 -34.26 34.48
C PHE A 332 -17.29 -34.96 33.18
N VAL A 333 -18.15 -34.29 32.41
CA VAL A 333 -18.25 -34.44 30.97
C VAL A 333 -17.52 -33.25 30.33
N ILE A 334 -16.59 -33.52 29.43
CA ILE A 334 -15.79 -32.47 28.77
C ILE A 334 -16.37 -32.21 27.40
N GLU A 335 -16.77 -30.96 27.17
CA GLU A 335 -17.19 -30.44 25.89
C GLU A 335 -16.13 -29.43 25.39
N LYS A 336 -15.68 -29.57 24.15
CA LYS A 336 -14.63 -28.73 23.58
C LYS A 336 -14.95 -28.35 22.16
N ASN A 337 -14.47 -27.21 21.74
CA ASN A 337 -14.51 -26.83 20.33
C ASN A 337 -13.39 -27.55 19.52
N PRO A 338 -13.45 -27.55 18.17
CA PRO A 338 -12.45 -28.22 17.32
C PRO A 338 -11.00 -27.74 17.51
N ARG A 339 -10.83 -26.50 17.99
CA ARG A 339 -9.53 -25.87 18.22
C ARG A 339 -8.96 -26.13 19.62
N ASN A 340 -9.72 -26.73 20.51
CA ASN A 340 -9.40 -26.92 21.93
C ASN A 340 -9.03 -25.62 22.66
N ASP A 341 -9.51 -24.46 22.20
CA ASP A 341 -9.26 -23.15 22.83
C ASP A 341 -10.38 -22.75 23.82
N THR A 342 -11.52 -23.43 23.74
CA THR A 342 -12.66 -23.24 24.65
C THR A 342 -13.11 -24.63 25.14
N ILE A 343 -12.99 -24.85 26.44
CA ILE A 343 -13.25 -26.16 27.03
C ILE A 343 -14.22 -25.98 28.19
N HIS A 344 -15.36 -26.67 28.10
CA HIS A 344 -16.39 -26.71 29.09
C HIS A 344 -16.30 -28.02 29.88
N TYR A 345 -16.32 -27.92 31.22
CA TYR A 345 -16.36 -29.05 32.13
C TYR A 345 -17.73 -29.07 32.82
N TRP A 346 -18.54 -30.02 32.42
CA TRP A 346 -19.86 -30.25 33.01
C TRP A 346 -19.74 -31.19 34.18
N LEU A 347 -20.12 -30.73 35.37
CA LEU A 347 -20.11 -31.53 36.59
C LEU A 347 -21.18 -32.60 36.52
N LYS A 348 -20.88 -33.82 36.93
CA LYS A 348 -21.83 -34.95 37.01
C LYS A 348 -22.50 -35.03 38.37
N ASP A 349 -21.83 -34.67 39.44
CA ASP A 349 -22.32 -34.80 40.81
C ASP A 349 -23.03 -33.52 41.28
N SER A 350 -24.25 -33.71 41.76
CA SER A 350 -25.05 -32.60 42.33
C SER A 350 -24.48 -32.06 43.66
N LEU A 351 -23.64 -32.78 44.35
CA LEU A 351 -22.95 -32.27 45.53
C LEU A 351 -21.91 -31.21 45.16
N LEU A 352 -21.25 -31.37 44.00
CA LEU A 352 -20.31 -30.37 43.46
C LEU A 352 -21.00 -29.10 42.99
N PHE A 353 -22.30 -29.17 42.59
CA PHE A 353 -23.07 -27.96 42.23
C PHE A 353 -23.28 -27.04 43.42
N LYS A 354 -23.40 -27.64 44.64
CA LYS A 354 -23.68 -26.92 45.88
C LYS A 354 -22.40 -26.31 46.51
N GLN A 355 -21.25 -26.73 46.02
CA GLN A 355 -20.00 -26.09 46.45
C GLN A 355 -19.88 -24.68 45.86
N ASP A 356 -19.78 -23.72 46.73
CA ASP A 356 -19.60 -22.31 46.32
C ASP A 356 -18.32 -22.12 45.52
N THR A 357 -17.25 -22.74 45.93
CA THR A 357 -15.93 -22.60 45.31
C THR A 357 -15.30 -23.97 45.01
N LEU A 358 -14.90 -24.17 43.74
CA LEU A 358 -14.08 -25.28 43.32
C LEU A 358 -12.61 -24.82 43.20
N ALA A 359 -11.74 -25.45 43.96
CA ALA A 359 -10.31 -25.19 43.91
C ALA A 359 -9.65 -26.22 42.96
N ILE A 360 -8.97 -25.73 41.94
CA ILE A 360 -8.43 -26.55 40.86
C ILE A 360 -6.95 -26.22 40.65
N SER A 361 -6.15 -27.26 40.44
CA SER A 361 -4.81 -27.17 39.87
C SER A 361 -4.90 -27.53 38.38
N LEU A 362 -4.52 -26.61 37.49
CA LEU A 362 -4.58 -26.74 36.05
C LEU A 362 -3.18 -26.75 35.46
N THR A 363 -2.83 -27.80 34.72
CA THR A 363 -1.58 -27.90 33.96
C THR A 363 -1.95 -27.79 32.46
N TYR A 364 -1.39 -26.81 31.78
CA TYR A 364 -1.71 -26.52 30.37
C TYR A 364 -0.47 -26.05 29.62
N LEU A 365 -0.52 -26.07 28.29
CA LEU A 365 0.53 -25.50 27.43
C LEU A 365 0.54 -23.98 27.54
N TYR A 366 1.69 -23.44 27.84
CA TYR A 366 1.93 -22.00 27.96
C TYR A 366 3.17 -21.61 27.16
N THR A 367 3.09 -20.50 26.43
CA THR A 367 4.23 -19.91 25.72
C THR A 367 4.92 -18.91 26.64
N ASP A 368 6.15 -19.18 27.01
CA ASP A 368 6.94 -18.29 27.86
C ASP A 368 7.46 -17.05 27.13
N THR A 369 8.17 -16.18 27.83
CA THR A 369 8.77 -14.95 27.29
C THR A 369 9.86 -15.20 26.24
N LEU A 370 10.37 -16.44 26.15
CA LEU A 370 11.34 -16.88 25.16
C LEU A 370 10.68 -17.59 23.97
N ASN A 371 9.34 -17.53 23.85
CA ASN A 371 8.54 -18.25 22.87
C ASN A 371 8.68 -19.78 22.93
N GLN A 372 9.00 -20.34 24.08
CA GLN A 372 9.07 -21.78 24.28
C GLN A 372 7.76 -22.28 24.92
N LEU A 373 7.29 -23.44 24.44
CA LEU A 373 6.12 -24.10 25.02
C LEU A 373 6.55 -24.82 26.31
N VAL A 374 5.98 -24.40 27.40
CA VAL A 374 6.18 -25.00 28.75
C VAL A 374 4.82 -25.41 29.30
N SER A 375 4.81 -26.25 30.34
CA SER A 375 3.59 -26.71 30.98
C SER A 375 3.54 -26.27 32.45
N PRO A 376 3.24 -25.00 32.72
CA PRO A 376 3.10 -24.49 34.07
C PRO A 376 1.89 -25.10 34.76
N VAL A 377 1.94 -25.12 36.09
CA VAL A 377 0.79 -25.42 36.93
C VAL A 377 0.19 -24.12 37.42
N SER A 378 -1.07 -23.88 37.12
CA SER A 378 -1.83 -22.74 37.62
C SER A 378 -2.87 -23.18 38.65
N TYR A 379 -3.02 -22.41 39.72
CA TYR A 379 -4.04 -22.64 40.73
C TYR A 379 -5.17 -21.66 40.52
N THR A 380 -6.41 -22.12 40.42
CA THR A 380 -7.58 -21.30 40.25
C THR A 380 -8.69 -21.69 41.21
N HIS A 381 -9.48 -20.70 41.61
CA HIS A 381 -10.65 -20.85 42.45
C HIS A 381 -11.87 -20.39 41.66
N LEU A 382 -12.78 -21.31 41.36
CA LEU A 382 -13.97 -21.04 40.57
C LEU A 382 -15.18 -20.95 41.48
N ARG A 383 -15.66 -19.72 41.70
CA ARG A 383 -16.88 -19.46 42.46
C ARG A 383 -18.11 -19.62 41.58
N ALA A 384 -19.18 -20.22 42.14
CA ALA A 384 -20.49 -20.23 41.50
C ALA A 384 -21.20 -18.94 41.87
N HIS A 385 -21.53 -18.13 40.84
CA HIS A 385 -22.11 -16.80 40.94
C HIS A 385 -21.14 -15.65 41.35
N GLU A 386 -20.68 -14.91 40.36
CA GLU A 386 -20.59 -13.48 40.44
C GLU A 386 -21.68 -12.93 39.50
N THR A 387 -22.88 -12.73 39.97
CA THR A 387 -23.83 -11.82 39.32
C THR A 387 -23.33 -10.41 39.64
N SER A 388 -23.12 -9.58 38.63
CA SER A 388 -22.75 -8.17 38.71
C SER A 388 -23.81 -7.28 39.34
N GLN A 389 -24.36 -7.69 40.47
CA GLN A 389 -25.35 -6.93 41.27
C GLN A 389 -24.87 -6.55 42.66
N ASP A 390 -23.60 -6.87 43.01
CA ASP A 390 -23.02 -6.47 44.31
C ASP A 390 -21.76 -5.60 44.07
N LEU A 391 -21.89 -4.53 43.27
CA LEU A 391 -20.97 -3.40 43.23
C LEU A 391 -21.76 -2.09 43.33
#